data_92a8f88197226f4b875c8e888b576d1e
#
_entry.id   92a8f88197226f4b875c8e888b576d1e
#
_cell.length_a   1.000
_cell.length_b   1.000
_cell.length_c   1.000
_cell.angle_alpha   90.00
_cell.angle_beta   90.00
_cell.angle_gamma   90.00
#
_symmetry.space_group_name_H-M   'P 1'
#
loop_
_entity.id
_entity.type
_entity.pdbx_description
1 polymer ?
#
loop_
_entity_poly.entity_id
_entity_poly.type
_entity_poly.pdbx_seq_one_letter_code
_entity_poly.pdbx_strand_id
1 'polypeptide(L)'
;MGIKGIDHWVIVAGDLPRTLSFYERLGFTIAWEKRPGRPDMATIRIGDAQKINVHGPEAPARPGYLGARRPTAGGADFCLEWEGSVEQVLDLLARNHIAIEAGPGPRTCARGLSTSVYIRDPDGNLVEFTVYDRTT
;
A
#
# COMPACT_ATOMS: atom_id res chain seq x y z
N MET A 1 -22.93 -16.39 0.57
CA MET A 1 -22.12 -16.94 -0.52
C MET A 1 -21.76 -15.86 -1.50
N GLY A 2 -20.51 -15.75 -1.89
CA GLY A 2 -20.05 -14.76 -2.86
C GLY A 2 -18.77 -14.05 -2.42
N ILE A 3 -18.34 -13.06 -3.21
CA ILE A 3 -17.14 -12.29 -2.91
C ILE A 3 -17.43 -11.38 -1.70
N LYS A 4 -16.57 -11.49 -0.68
CA LYS A 4 -16.71 -10.74 0.56
C LYS A 4 -15.94 -9.42 0.53
N GLY A 5 -14.81 -9.39 -0.13
CA GLY A 5 -13.95 -8.21 -0.16
C GLY A 5 -12.58 -8.53 -0.73
N ILE A 6 -11.65 -7.60 -0.58
CA ILE A 6 -10.26 -7.80 -0.95
C ILE A 6 -9.53 -8.42 0.24
N ASP A 7 -8.82 -9.54 0.00
CA ASP A 7 -7.99 -10.20 1.00
C ASP A 7 -6.59 -9.58 1.03
N HIS A 8 -5.93 -9.58 -0.11
CA HIS A 8 -4.62 -8.97 -0.29
C HIS A 8 -4.38 -8.64 -1.76
N TRP A 9 -3.38 -7.83 -2.01
CA TRP A 9 -2.87 -7.63 -3.37
C TRP A 9 -1.36 -7.63 -3.33
N VAL A 10 -0.73 -7.55 -4.50
CA VAL A 10 0.71 -7.71 -4.64
C VAL A 10 1.29 -6.49 -5.32
N ILE A 11 2.41 -6.00 -4.81
CA ILE A 11 3.25 -5.03 -5.50
C ILE A 11 4.64 -5.63 -5.71
N VAL A 12 5.33 -5.16 -6.74
CA VAL A 12 6.73 -5.51 -6.99
C VAL A 12 7.58 -4.32 -6.58
N ALA A 13 8.61 -4.57 -5.78
CA ALA A 13 9.55 -3.54 -5.37
C ALA A 13 10.84 -3.68 -6.19
N GLY A 14 11.36 -2.56 -6.67
CA GLY A 14 12.67 -2.53 -7.33
C GLY A 14 13.83 -2.67 -6.35
N ASP A 15 13.60 -2.26 -5.11
CA ASP A 15 14.53 -2.39 -3.98
C ASP A 15 13.69 -2.72 -2.76
N LEU A 16 13.64 -4.00 -2.40
CA LEU A 16 12.76 -4.49 -1.36
C LEU A 16 13.01 -3.81 0.01
N PRO A 17 14.25 -3.75 0.51
CA PRO A 17 14.49 -3.08 1.79
C PRO A 17 14.05 -1.60 1.81
N ARG A 18 14.28 -0.88 0.71
CA ARG A 18 13.90 0.52 0.60
C ARG A 18 12.38 0.69 0.67
N THR A 19 11.64 -0.13 -0.06
CA THR A 19 10.18 -0.08 -0.06
C THR A 19 9.61 -0.43 1.31
N LEU A 20 10.10 -1.49 1.95
CA LEU A 20 9.64 -1.88 3.27
C LEU A 20 9.93 -0.79 4.32
N SER A 21 11.13 -0.20 4.28
CA SER A 21 11.49 0.88 5.19
C SER A 21 10.58 2.10 5.04
N PHE A 22 10.21 2.44 3.82
CA PHE A 22 9.29 3.54 3.55
C PHE A 22 7.94 3.33 4.24
N TYR A 23 7.33 2.16 4.05
CA TYR A 23 6.03 1.86 4.66
C TYR A 23 6.13 1.75 6.18
N GLU A 24 7.22 1.19 6.70
CA GLU A 24 7.43 1.11 8.14
C GLU A 24 7.51 2.50 8.78
N ARG A 25 8.20 3.43 8.15
CA ARG A 25 8.27 4.83 8.64
C ARG A 25 6.91 5.52 8.66
N LEU A 26 6.00 5.10 7.79
CA LEU A 26 4.62 5.62 7.77
C LEU A 26 3.72 4.95 8.82
N GLY A 27 4.27 4.04 9.61
CA GLY A 27 3.53 3.39 10.69
C GLY A 27 2.93 2.04 10.34
N PHE A 28 3.18 1.53 9.12
CA PHE A 28 2.71 0.20 8.75
C PHE A 28 3.55 -0.87 9.44
N THR A 29 2.91 -1.96 9.84
CA THR A 29 3.60 -3.14 10.37
C THR A 29 4.08 -4.00 9.22
N ILE A 30 5.39 -4.27 9.18
CA ILE A 30 6.00 -5.16 8.22
C ILE A 30 6.11 -6.55 8.86
N ALA A 31 5.70 -7.58 8.14
CA ALA A 31 5.80 -8.96 8.60
C ALA A 31 6.41 -9.83 7.52
N TRP A 32 7.18 -10.84 7.93
CA TRP A 32 7.76 -11.83 7.03
C TRP A 32 7.07 -13.16 7.28
N GLU A 33 6.42 -13.69 6.23
CA GLU A 33 5.69 -14.94 6.33
C GLU A 33 6.56 -16.10 5.83
N LYS A 34 6.69 -17.12 6.68
CA LYS A 34 7.40 -18.33 6.33
C LYS A 34 6.60 -19.13 5.30
N ARG A 35 7.29 -19.63 4.28
CA ARG A 35 6.68 -20.47 3.25
C ARG A 35 7.55 -21.70 3.02
N PRO A 36 7.02 -22.92 3.23
CA PRO A 36 7.80 -24.16 3.03
C PRO A 36 8.37 -24.23 1.61
N GLY A 37 9.68 -24.48 1.50
CA GLY A 37 10.36 -24.67 0.22
C GLY A 37 10.48 -23.42 -0.65
N ARG A 38 10.15 -22.24 -0.11
CA ARG A 38 10.25 -20.97 -0.85
C ARG A 38 10.81 -19.87 0.04
N PRO A 39 11.33 -18.77 -0.53
CA PRO A 39 11.76 -17.64 0.26
C PRO A 39 10.60 -17.08 1.10
N ASP A 40 10.92 -16.49 2.23
CA ASP A 40 9.93 -15.80 3.07
C ASP A 40 9.28 -14.68 2.27
N MET A 41 7.98 -14.46 2.54
CA MET A 41 7.21 -13.41 1.88
C MET A 41 7.20 -12.16 2.75
N ALA A 42 7.68 -11.05 2.21
CA ALA A 42 7.52 -9.74 2.86
C ALA A 42 6.09 -9.26 2.71
N THR A 43 5.51 -8.76 3.78
CA THR A 43 4.14 -8.24 3.77
C THR A 43 4.04 -6.91 4.50
N ILE A 44 3.15 -6.05 4.02
CA ILE A 44 2.75 -4.82 4.69
C ILE A 44 1.34 -5.06 5.22
N ARG A 45 1.16 -5.04 6.54
CA ARG A 45 -0.14 -5.29 7.14
C ARG A 45 -1.04 -4.07 7.00
N ILE A 46 -2.29 -4.29 6.63
CA ILE A 46 -3.31 -3.25 6.48
C ILE A 46 -4.43 -3.55 7.46
N GLY A 47 -4.53 -2.74 8.52
CA GLY A 47 -5.51 -3.01 9.57
C GLY A 47 -5.36 -4.40 10.15
N ASP A 48 -6.47 -5.02 10.54
CA ASP A 48 -6.44 -6.33 11.20
C ASP A 48 -6.55 -7.51 10.25
N ALA A 49 -7.01 -7.28 9.02
CA ALA A 49 -7.46 -8.39 8.17
C ALA A 49 -6.89 -8.39 6.75
N GLN A 50 -6.18 -7.37 6.33
CA GLN A 50 -5.67 -7.26 4.97
C GLN A 50 -4.16 -7.09 4.97
N LYS A 51 -3.56 -7.27 3.81
CA LYS A 51 -2.11 -7.08 3.64
C LYS A 51 -1.78 -6.79 2.17
N ILE A 52 -0.59 -6.25 1.97
CA ILE A 52 0.05 -6.18 0.66
C ILE A 52 1.21 -7.17 0.70
N ASN A 53 1.27 -8.11 -0.24
CA ASN A 53 2.46 -8.93 -0.43
C ASN A 53 3.45 -8.15 -1.28
N VAL A 54 4.70 -8.10 -0.88
CA VAL A 54 5.72 -7.35 -1.60
C VAL A 54 6.72 -8.34 -2.21
N HIS A 55 6.74 -8.38 -3.55
CA HIS A 55 7.71 -9.19 -4.29
C HIS A 55 8.95 -8.36 -4.59
N GLY A 56 10.14 -8.94 -4.36
CA GLY A 56 11.38 -8.30 -4.78
C GLY A 56 11.58 -8.33 -6.29
N PRO A 57 12.59 -7.61 -6.82
CA PRO A 57 12.77 -7.49 -8.27
C PRO A 57 13.11 -8.81 -8.96
N GLU A 58 13.66 -9.77 -8.24
CA GLU A 58 14.02 -11.08 -8.77
C GLU A 58 12.85 -12.06 -8.84
N ALA A 59 11.76 -11.79 -8.12
CA ALA A 59 10.65 -12.74 -7.99
C ALA A 59 10.00 -13.11 -9.34
N PRO A 60 9.72 -12.15 -10.24
CA PRO A 60 9.10 -12.50 -11.52
C PRO A 60 9.91 -13.43 -12.40
N ALA A 61 11.23 -13.49 -12.20
CA ALA A 61 12.11 -14.37 -12.99
C ALA A 61 12.27 -15.77 -12.38
N ARG A 62 11.68 -16.03 -11.20
CA ARG A 62 11.79 -17.34 -10.57
C ARG A 62 10.98 -18.40 -11.29
N PRO A 63 11.49 -19.64 -11.42
CA PRO A 63 10.69 -20.74 -11.96
C PRO A 63 9.39 -20.91 -11.18
N GLY A 64 8.28 -21.09 -11.92
CA GLY A 64 6.97 -21.27 -11.29
C GLY A 64 6.36 -20.02 -10.69
N TYR A 65 6.91 -18.84 -11.00
CA TYR A 65 6.32 -17.59 -10.53
C TYR A 65 4.85 -17.49 -10.98
N LEU A 66 3.96 -17.24 -10.03
CA LEU A 66 2.55 -16.99 -10.29
C LEU A 66 2.25 -15.55 -9.88
N GLY A 67 1.97 -14.71 -10.85
CA GLY A 67 1.71 -13.30 -10.61
C GLY A 67 1.02 -12.64 -11.78
N ALA A 68 0.99 -11.30 -11.80
CA ALA A 68 0.45 -10.56 -12.92
C ALA A 68 1.26 -10.85 -14.19
N ARG A 69 0.64 -10.71 -15.35
CA ARG A 69 1.33 -10.93 -16.63
C ARG A 69 2.45 -9.94 -16.88
N ARG A 70 2.32 -8.71 -16.33
CA ARG A 70 3.32 -7.65 -16.45
C ARG A 70 3.67 -7.12 -15.06
N PRO A 71 4.33 -7.94 -14.23
CA PRO A 71 4.70 -7.51 -12.89
C PRO A 71 5.76 -6.42 -12.99
N THR A 72 5.40 -5.22 -12.55
CA THR A 72 6.22 -4.02 -12.77
C THR A 72 6.29 -3.22 -11.48
N ALA A 73 7.51 -2.86 -11.05
CA ALA A 73 7.70 -1.92 -9.96
C ALA A 73 7.12 -0.57 -10.37
N GLY A 74 6.31 0.04 -9.49
CA GLY A 74 5.69 1.33 -9.78
C GLY A 74 4.41 1.27 -10.59
N GLY A 75 3.92 0.07 -10.89
CA GLY A 75 2.69 -0.10 -11.69
C GLY A 75 1.40 -0.15 -10.88
N ALA A 76 1.45 0.06 -9.58
CA ALA A 76 0.25 0.00 -8.74
C ALA A 76 -0.32 1.38 -8.43
N ASP A 77 -1.63 1.42 -8.22
CA ASP A 77 -2.40 2.59 -7.82
C ASP A 77 -3.49 2.09 -6.88
N PHE A 78 -3.44 2.51 -5.63
CA PHE A 78 -4.38 1.99 -4.63
C PHE A 78 -4.67 3.00 -3.54
N CYS A 79 -5.80 2.80 -2.87
CA CYS A 79 -6.28 3.69 -1.83
C CYS A 79 -6.40 2.95 -0.51
N LEU A 80 -5.90 3.60 0.54
CA LEU A 80 -5.99 3.11 1.91
C LEU A 80 -6.87 4.06 2.72
N GLU A 81 -7.77 3.50 3.48
CA GLU A 81 -8.60 4.29 4.37
C GLU A 81 -7.81 4.61 5.65
N TRP A 82 -7.75 5.89 5.98
CA TRP A 82 -7.14 6.36 7.22
C TRP A 82 -8.21 6.56 8.27
N GLU A 83 -8.00 5.99 9.44
CA GLU A 83 -8.87 6.23 10.61
C GLU A 83 -8.33 7.42 11.38
N GLY A 84 -9.02 8.55 11.29
CA GLY A 84 -8.58 9.77 11.93
C GLY A 84 -8.91 10.99 11.09
N SER A 85 -8.04 11.98 11.11
CA SER A 85 -8.24 13.23 10.39
C SER A 85 -7.26 13.40 9.24
N VAL A 86 -7.63 14.25 8.28
CA VAL A 86 -6.74 14.64 7.17
C VAL A 86 -5.47 15.30 7.72
N GLU A 87 -5.62 16.12 8.75
CA GLU A 87 -4.48 16.82 9.38
C GLU A 87 -3.45 15.84 9.91
N GLN A 88 -3.89 14.69 10.45
CA GLN A 88 -2.98 13.65 10.90
C GLN A 88 -2.19 13.04 9.74
N VAL A 89 -2.84 12.84 8.60
CA VAL A 89 -2.14 12.36 7.39
C VAL A 89 -1.10 13.39 6.94
N LEU A 90 -1.49 14.66 6.85
CA LEU A 90 -0.56 15.72 6.42
C LEU A 90 0.64 15.83 7.36
N ASP A 91 0.41 15.72 8.66
CA ASP A 91 1.46 15.77 9.65
C ASP A 91 2.42 14.57 9.53
N LEU A 92 1.88 13.39 9.35
CA LEU A 92 2.68 12.18 9.14
C LEU A 92 3.60 12.32 7.92
N LEU A 93 3.05 12.81 6.81
CA LEU A 93 3.83 13.01 5.59
C LEU A 93 4.91 14.06 5.77
N ALA A 94 4.59 15.17 6.42
CA ALA A 94 5.56 16.25 6.67
C ALA A 94 6.70 15.77 7.57
N ARG A 95 6.40 15.02 8.63
CA ARG A 95 7.42 14.48 9.53
C ARG A 95 8.36 13.50 8.85
N ASN A 96 7.90 12.84 7.81
CA ASN A 96 8.70 11.87 7.05
C ASN A 96 9.29 12.46 5.77
N HIS A 97 9.15 13.75 5.54
CA HIS A 97 9.64 14.45 4.35
C HIS A 97 9.13 13.85 3.05
N ILE A 98 7.84 13.44 3.04
CA ILE A 98 7.21 12.86 1.87
C ILE A 98 6.39 13.94 1.17
N ALA A 99 6.69 14.16 -0.11
CA ALA A 99 5.98 15.13 -0.92
C ALA A 99 4.56 14.66 -1.24
N ILE A 100 3.61 15.59 -1.21
CA ILE A 100 2.25 15.34 -1.63
C ILE A 100 2.19 15.48 -3.14
N GLU A 101 1.69 14.43 -3.82
CA GLU A 101 1.49 14.46 -5.27
C GLU A 101 0.24 15.25 -5.63
N ALA A 102 -0.84 15.07 -4.88
CA ALA A 102 -2.10 15.77 -5.09
C ALA A 102 -2.93 15.78 -3.80
N GLY A 103 -3.80 16.75 -3.68
CA GLY A 103 -4.68 16.92 -2.53
C GLY A 103 -4.06 17.75 -1.42
N PRO A 104 -4.74 17.85 -0.25
CA PRO A 104 -6.03 17.21 0.06
C PRO A 104 -7.19 17.77 -0.75
N GLY A 105 -8.12 16.89 -1.11
CA GLY A 105 -9.29 17.26 -1.89
C GLY A 105 -10.35 16.19 -1.91
N PRO A 106 -11.56 16.52 -2.39
CA PRO A 106 -12.67 15.57 -2.39
C PRO A 106 -12.49 14.50 -3.45
N ARG A 107 -12.88 13.27 -3.10
CA ARG A 107 -12.92 12.13 -4.02
C ARG A 107 -14.16 11.29 -3.72
N THR A 108 -14.65 10.62 -4.75
CA THR A 108 -15.71 9.63 -4.60
C THR A 108 -15.06 8.27 -4.41
N CYS A 109 -15.17 7.73 -3.22
CA CYS A 109 -14.58 6.45 -2.84
C CYS A 109 -15.66 5.38 -2.66
N ALA A 110 -15.29 4.19 -2.19
CA ALA A 110 -16.20 3.04 -2.17
C ALA A 110 -17.50 3.29 -1.37
N ARG A 111 -17.41 4.05 -0.28
CA ARG A 111 -18.58 4.35 0.56
C ARG A 111 -19.09 5.77 0.38
N GLY A 112 -18.68 6.46 -0.67
CA GLY A 112 -19.14 7.80 -0.99
C GLY A 112 -18.04 8.85 -0.91
N LEU A 113 -18.43 10.08 -0.65
CA LEU A 113 -17.50 11.22 -0.66
C LEU A 113 -16.53 11.15 0.53
N SER A 114 -15.26 11.40 0.23
CA SER A 114 -14.20 11.42 1.22
C SER A 114 -13.17 12.50 0.84
N THR A 115 -12.19 12.72 1.71
CA THR A 115 -11.08 13.62 1.45
C THR A 115 -9.82 12.80 1.30
N SER A 116 -9.09 13.00 0.21
CA SER A 116 -7.93 12.18 -0.14
C SER A 116 -6.66 12.99 -0.34
N VAL A 117 -5.55 12.36 0.01
CA VAL A 117 -4.19 12.86 -0.20
C VAL A 117 -3.42 11.77 -0.94
N TYR A 118 -2.67 12.16 -1.97
CA TYR A 118 -1.90 11.25 -2.82
C TYR A 118 -0.40 11.44 -2.64
N ILE A 119 0.31 10.33 -2.56
CA ILE A 119 1.78 10.32 -2.51
C ILE A 119 2.32 9.25 -3.47
N ARG A 120 3.64 9.26 -3.68
CA ARG A 120 4.35 8.19 -4.37
C ARG A 120 5.18 7.41 -3.37
N ASP A 121 5.19 6.09 -3.51
CA ASP A 121 6.14 5.27 -2.78
C ASP A 121 7.49 5.24 -3.51
N PRO A 122 8.54 4.58 -2.98
CA PRO A 122 9.86 4.60 -3.62
C PRO A 122 9.92 4.03 -5.03
N ASP A 123 8.97 3.18 -5.40
CA ASP A 123 8.90 2.60 -6.74
C ASP A 123 8.07 3.45 -7.70
N GLY A 124 7.37 4.46 -7.20
CA GLY A 124 6.48 5.30 -8.00
C GLY A 124 5.03 4.84 -7.99
N ASN A 125 4.66 3.85 -7.17
CA ASN A 125 3.26 3.49 -6.99
C ASN A 125 2.50 4.68 -6.44
N LEU A 126 1.29 4.91 -6.97
CA LEU A 126 0.41 5.94 -6.44
C LEU A 126 -0.32 5.40 -5.22
N VAL A 127 -0.12 6.04 -4.08
CA VAL A 127 -0.77 5.66 -2.82
C VAL A 127 -1.69 6.80 -2.40
N GLU A 128 -2.97 6.50 -2.29
CA GLU A 128 -3.98 7.44 -1.82
C GLU A 128 -4.33 7.11 -0.38
N PHE A 129 -4.34 8.13 0.47
CA PHE A 129 -4.94 8.03 1.80
C PHE A 129 -6.27 8.75 1.74
N THR A 130 -7.35 8.08 2.12
CA THR A 130 -8.67 8.70 2.14
C THR A 130 -9.26 8.69 3.54
N VAL A 131 -9.89 9.79 3.88
CA VAL A 131 -10.52 9.97 5.20
C VAL A 131 -11.99 10.27 4.97
N TYR A 132 -12.85 9.38 5.47
CA TYR A 132 -14.29 9.61 5.43
C TYR A 132 -14.70 10.55 6.55
N ASP A 133 -15.69 11.37 6.27
CA ASP A 133 -16.26 12.27 7.26
C ASP A 133 -16.99 11.45 8.33
N ARG A 134 -16.73 11.75 9.61
CA ARG A 134 -17.32 11.03 10.74
C ARG A 134 -18.71 11.50 11.10
N THR A 135 -19.19 12.59 10.50
CA THR A 135 -20.44 13.19 10.89
C THR A 135 -21.66 12.61 10.20
N THR A 136 -21.49 11.54 9.44
CA THR A 136 -22.59 10.89 8.72
C THR A 136 -23.07 9.62 9.39
#